data_5bfe7df3195c4e3d33a5b0f1bce87b5b
#
_entry.id   5bfe7df3195c4e3d33a5b0f1bce87b5b
#
_cell.length_a   1.000
_cell.length_b   1.000
_cell.length_c   1.000
_cell.angle_alpha   90.00
_cell.angle_beta   90.00
_cell.angle_gamma   90.00
#
_symmetry.space_group_name_H-M   'P 1'
#
loop_
_entity.id
_entity.type
_entity.pdbx_description
1 polymer ?
#
loop_
_entity_poly.entity_id
_entity_poly.type
_entity_poly.pdbx_seq_one_letter_code
_entity_poly.pdbx_strand_id
1 'polypeptide(L)'
;MPLPPATQRPRILRGHPPGIANLKPAFATDLGQLFVSDCLPILRSMPDESLDLVITSPPYDGQPRYGNGERYDRDWYQSFFMEVTSLILRKLKPHGSFVLNYRSKRRGDERGVLQYELVFWLREQGYLFCEDFVWGKPSPPPGRFNRYLKDAVEYCFQFSKTPQWQFFPENCLAPARWDAKDRARRRKLAHNYERVNEPSGQGRKRVQAGPDMVRPSTLLTLEPEFGSNPTLHPARFPIALPSFFIRLLTQPGQCVFDPFGGTGTTAVAAEHLGRRWVIVEIDETYSAALPDRIAAGPAEAGRYN
;
A
#
# COMPACT_ATOMS: atom_id res chain seq x y z
N MET A 1 2.03 3.70 -23.07
CA MET A 1 3.43 3.85 -23.48
C MET A 1 4.18 2.65 -22.99
N PRO A 2 5.00 1.99 -23.84
CA PRO A 2 5.92 0.99 -23.35
C PRO A 2 6.88 1.63 -22.34
N LEU A 3 7.33 0.85 -21.36
CA LEU A 3 8.37 1.27 -20.43
C LEU A 3 9.60 1.75 -21.24
N PRO A 4 10.31 2.79 -20.80
CA PRO A 4 11.53 3.21 -21.46
C PRO A 4 12.51 2.03 -21.51
N PRO A 5 13.30 1.91 -22.58
CA PRO A 5 14.23 0.79 -22.73
C PRO A 5 15.21 0.75 -21.57
N ALA A 6 15.64 -0.45 -21.21
CA ALA A 6 16.48 -0.80 -20.04
C ALA A 6 17.83 -0.06 -19.93
N THR A 7 18.15 0.85 -20.85
CA THR A 7 19.42 1.57 -20.93
C THR A 7 19.48 2.88 -20.14
N GLN A 8 18.39 3.31 -19.49
CA GLN A 8 18.42 4.45 -18.58
C GLN A 8 17.95 4.04 -17.18
N ARG A 9 18.70 3.14 -16.54
CA ARG A 9 18.60 2.99 -15.10
C ARG A 9 19.05 4.33 -14.49
N PRO A 10 18.21 4.99 -13.66
CA PRO A 10 18.66 6.19 -12.97
C PRO A 10 19.91 5.83 -12.15
N ARG A 11 20.90 6.73 -12.14
CA ARG A 11 22.10 6.59 -11.32
C ARG A 11 21.67 6.35 -9.88
N ILE A 12 21.79 5.10 -9.43
CA ILE A 12 21.39 4.67 -8.08
C ILE A 12 22.29 5.44 -7.12
N LEU A 13 21.68 6.32 -6.34
CA LEU A 13 22.33 6.89 -5.15
C LEU A 13 22.60 5.70 -4.23
N ARG A 14 23.87 5.29 -4.15
CA ARG A 14 24.32 4.22 -3.26
C ARG A 14 24.05 4.66 -1.83
N GLY A 15 22.95 4.20 -1.28
CA GLY A 15 22.61 4.36 0.12
C GLY A 15 21.84 3.12 0.54
N HIS A 16 22.44 2.30 1.39
CA HIS A 16 21.72 1.20 2.03
C HIS A 16 20.45 1.72 2.69
N PRO A 17 19.38 0.88 2.80
CA PRO A 17 18.22 1.21 3.64
C PRO A 17 18.72 1.61 5.03
N PRO A 18 17.93 2.38 5.81
CA PRO A 18 18.34 2.90 7.11
C PRO A 18 18.98 1.78 7.92
N GLY A 19 20.18 2.02 8.41
CA GLY A 19 21.01 1.01 9.06
C GLY A 19 20.25 0.36 10.21
N ILE A 20 19.86 -0.92 10.01
CA ILE A 20 19.29 -1.77 11.05
C ILE A 20 20.49 -2.36 11.77
N ALA A 21 20.82 -1.76 12.91
CA ALA A 21 22.02 -2.11 13.65
C ALA A 21 21.95 -3.57 14.11
N ASN A 22 22.99 -4.34 13.77
CA ASN A 22 23.29 -5.67 14.28
C ASN A 22 22.34 -6.83 13.87
N LEU A 23 21.41 -6.63 12.94
CA LEU A 23 20.56 -7.69 12.44
C LEU A 23 20.96 -8.08 11.01
N LYS A 24 21.18 -9.38 10.78
CA LYS A 24 21.54 -9.91 9.46
C LYS A 24 20.27 -10.15 8.65
N PRO A 25 20.11 -9.54 7.45
CA PRO A 25 18.99 -9.84 6.59
C PRO A 25 19.07 -11.28 6.06
N ALA A 26 17.91 -11.92 5.88
CA ALA A 26 17.79 -13.21 5.22
C ALA A 26 18.04 -13.11 3.72
N PHE A 27 17.67 -11.97 3.10
CA PHE A 27 17.93 -11.65 1.71
C PHE A 27 18.14 -10.14 1.54
N ALA A 28 19.00 -9.76 0.59
CA ALA A 28 19.26 -8.36 0.30
C ALA A 28 19.56 -8.14 -1.19
N THR A 29 19.24 -6.92 -1.67
CA THR A 29 19.64 -6.37 -2.96
C THR A 29 20.38 -5.05 -2.74
N ASP A 30 20.77 -4.37 -3.81
CA ASP A 30 21.34 -3.01 -3.72
C ASP A 30 20.33 -1.99 -3.15
N LEU A 31 19.01 -2.27 -3.25
CA LEU A 31 17.95 -1.35 -2.83
C LEU A 31 17.27 -1.77 -1.53
N GLY A 32 17.32 -3.05 -1.14
CA GLY A 32 16.53 -3.44 -0.01
C GLY A 32 16.94 -4.70 0.74
N GLN A 33 16.21 -4.96 1.83
CA GLN A 33 16.50 -6.03 2.77
C GLN A 33 15.21 -6.71 3.25
N LEU A 34 15.27 -8.06 3.32
CA LEU A 34 14.26 -8.90 3.96
C LEU A 34 14.78 -9.41 5.29
N PHE A 35 13.97 -9.31 6.33
CA PHE A 35 14.21 -9.92 7.64
C PHE A 35 13.14 -10.97 7.92
N VAL A 36 13.56 -12.18 8.22
CA VAL A 36 12.68 -13.24 8.74
C VAL A 36 12.70 -13.13 10.26
N SER A 37 11.70 -12.44 10.83
CA SER A 37 11.67 -12.05 12.24
C SER A 37 10.30 -11.50 12.63
N ASP A 38 10.08 -11.32 13.93
CA ASP A 38 9.09 -10.37 14.44
C ASP A 38 9.45 -8.95 14.00
N CYS A 39 8.44 -8.12 13.66
CA CYS A 39 8.67 -6.77 13.16
C CYS A 39 9.05 -5.75 14.26
N LEU A 40 8.72 -5.99 15.52
CA LEU A 40 9.00 -5.06 16.61
C LEU A 40 10.51 -4.83 16.85
N PRO A 41 11.37 -5.86 16.94
CA PRO A 41 12.81 -5.67 17.05
C PRO A 41 13.40 -4.87 15.88
N ILE A 42 12.92 -5.11 14.66
CA ILE A 42 13.34 -4.38 13.46
C ILE A 42 12.94 -2.90 13.58
N LEU A 43 11.65 -2.63 13.85
CA LEU A 43 11.16 -1.27 14.02
C LEU A 43 11.89 -0.49 15.13
N ARG A 44 12.15 -1.14 16.27
CA ARG A 44 12.88 -0.51 17.38
C ARG A 44 14.32 -0.14 17.01
N SER A 45 14.96 -0.92 16.14
CA SER A 45 16.33 -0.70 15.70
C SER A 45 16.47 0.36 14.58
N MET A 46 15.39 0.65 13.87
CA MET A 46 15.39 1.69 12.84
C MET A 46 15.57 3.09 13.43
N PRO A 47 16.28 4.00 12.73
CA PRO A 47 16.30 5.42 13.12
C PRO A 47 14.89 6.04 13.04
N ASP A 48 14.61 6.99 13.92
CA ASP A 48 13.41 7.81 13.80
C ASP A 48 13.48 8.62 12.50
N GLU A 49 12.34 8.94 11.92
CA GLU A 49 12.19 9.71 10.66
C GLU A 49 13.03 9.16 9.49
N SER A 50 13.08 7.85 9.35
CA SER A 50 13.82 7.15 8.29
C SER A 50 12.95 6.63 7.14
N LEU A 51 11.62 6.50 7.33
CA LEU A 51 10.69 5.91 6.38
C LEU A 51 9.89 6.98 5.64
N ASP A 52 9.80 6.82 4.31
CA ASP A 52 9.00 7.70 3.44
C ASP A 52 7.59 7.14 3.23
N LEU A 53 7.46 5.81 3.15
CA LEU A 53 6.17 5.12 3.02
C LEU A 53 6.19 3.82 3.81
N VAL A 54 5.14 3.59 4.58
CA VAL A 54 4.78 2.27 5.08
C VAL A 54 3.52 1.82 4.36
N ILE A 55 3.54 0.64 3.78
CA ILE A 55 2.35 0.02 3.17
C ILE A 55 2.28 -1.42 3.62
N THR A 56 1.14 -1.83 4.15
CA THR A 56 1.01 -3.17 4.71
C THR A 56 -0.43 -3.66 4.76
N SER A 57 -0.56 -4.98 4.80
CA SER A 57 -1.80 -5.71 5.06
C SER A 57 -1.52 -6.68 6.21
N PRO A 58 -1.82 -6.30 7.46
CA PRO A 58 -1.60 -7.18 8.60
C PRO A 58 -2.52 -8.41 8.51
N PRO A 59 -2.24 -9.49 9.27
CA PRO A 59 -3.13 -10.64 9.32
C PRO A 59 -4.56 -10.23 9.68
N TYR A 60 -5.55 -10.59 8.86
CA TYR A 60 -6.93 -10.17 9.07
C TYR A 60 -7.59 -10.94 10.23
N ASP A 61 -8.48 -10.27 10.96
CA ASP A 61 -9.24 -10.87 12.04
C ASP A 61 -10.07 -12.08 11.55
N GLY A 62 -10.05 -13.17 12.34
CA GLY A 62 -10.77 -14.39 12.02
C GLY A 62 -10.20 -15.19 10.83
N GLN A 63 -8.99 -14.90 10.37
CA GLN A 63 -8.27 -15.81 9.48
C GLN A 63 -7.78 -17.06 10.22
N PRO A 64 -7.69 -18.22 9.53
CA PRO A 64 -7.02 -19.37 10.11
C PRO A 64 -5.58 -18.97 10.49
N ARG A 65 -5.10 -19.56 11.56
CA ARG A 65 -3.75 -19.33 12.10
C ARG A 65 -2.72 -19.43 10.97
N TYR A 66 -1.98 -18.35 10.75
CA TYR A 66 -0.71 -18.45 10.05
C TYR A 66 0.20 -19.37 10.84
N GLY A 67 1.24 -19.95 10.24
CA GLY A 67 2.04 -21.05 10.80
C GLY A 67 2.57 -20.86 12.23
N ASN A 68 2.52 -19.66 12.80
CA ASN A 68 2.91 -19.35 14.18
C ASN A 68 1.85 -19.70 15.27
N GLY A 69 0.65 -20.13 14.87
CA GLY A 69 -0.43 -20.50 15.81
C GLY A 69 -1.14 -19.33 16.51
N GLU A 70 -0.79 -18.09 16.24
CA GLU A 70 -1.40 -16.90 16.84
C GLU A 70 -2.84 -16.68 16.41
N ARG A 71 -3.63 -16.06 17.29
CA ARG A 71 -4.99 -15.67 17.02
C ARG A 71 -5.06 -14.16 16.81
N TYR A 72 -5.41 -13.76 15.60
CA TYR A 72 -5.55 -12.36 15.20
C TYR A 72 -6.98 -11.89 15.47
N ASP A 73 -7.22 -11.43 16.68
CA ASP A 73 -8.49 -10.89 17.11
C ASP A 73 -8.35 -9.41 17.52
N ARG A 74 -9.44 -8.84 18.06
CA ARG A 74 -9.45 -7.44 18.49
C ARG A 74 -8.38 -7.14 19.55
N ASP A 75 -8.12 -8.09 20.48
CA ASP A 75 -7.14 -7.90 21.56
C ASP A 75 -5.71 -7.90 21.01
N TRP A 76 -5.40 -8.76 20.02
CA TRP A 76 -4.13 -8.75 19.30
C TRP A 76 -3.91 -7.38 18.62
N TYR A 77 -4.95 -6.84 17.99
CA TYR A 77 -4.85 -5.52 17.36
C TYR A 77 -4.65 -4.40 18.38
N GLN A 78 -5.36 -4.42 19.50
CA GLN A 78 -5.23 -3.42 20.54
C GLN A 78 -3.89 -3.45 21.29
N SER A 79 -3.26 -4.61 21.39
CA SER A 79 -1.95 -4.75 22.03
C SER A 79 -0.81 -4.66 21.01
N PHE A 80 -0.59 -5.71 20.24
CA PHE A 80 0.56 -5.83 19.35
C PHE A 80 0.53 -4.83 18.18
N PHE A 81 -0.59 -4.78 17.44
CA PHE A 81 -0.65 -3.92 16.25
C PHE A 81 -0.61 -2.44 16.60
N MET A 82 -1.19 -2.03 17.73
CA MET A 82 -1.09 -0.64 18.20
C MET A 82 0.34 -0.29 18.61
N GLU A 83 1.12 -1.21 19.16
CA GLU A 83 2.54 -1.00 19.41
C GLU A 83 3.32 -0.83 18.09
N VAL A 84 3.09 -1.71 17.12
CA VAL A 84 3.68 -1.62 15.78
C VAL A 84 3.40 -0.25 15.15
N THR A 85 2.15 0.19 15.15
CA THR A 85 1.78 1.48 14.54
C THR A 85 2.32 2.68 15.30
N SER A 86 2.44 2.61 16.62
CA SER A 86 3.09 3.66 17.42
C SER A 86 4.57 3.82 17.03
N LEU A 87 5.27 2.70 16.83
CA LEU A 87 6.65 2.73 16.34
C LEU A 87 6.72 3.26 14.89
N ILE A 88 5.82 2.82 14.00
CA ILE A 88 5.75 3.33 12.63
C ILE A 88 5.62 4.86 12.62
N LEU A 89 4.74 5.43 13.44
CA LEU A 89 4.55 6.88 13.52
C LEU A 89 5.88 7.61 13.84
N ARG A 90 6.68 7.06 14.74
CA ARG A 90 8.01 7.62 15.07
C ARG A 90 8.99 7.50 13.90
N LYS A 91 8.95 6.35 13.17
CA LYS A 91 9.89 6.08 12.06
C LYS A 91 9.50 6.81 10.78
N LEU A 92 8.24 7.21 10.61
CA LEU A 92 7.83 8.05 9.49
C LEU A 92 8.51 9.42 9.54
N LYS A 93 9.01 9.85 8.39
CA LYS A 93 9.44 11.23 8.17
C LYS A 93 8.23 12.18 8.29
N PRO A 94 8.44 13.48 8.53
CA PRO A 94 7.33 14.45 8.57
C PRO A 94 6.44 14.43 7.33
N HIS A 95 7.01 14.14 6.15
CA HIS A 95 6.30 14.05 4.87
C HIS A 95 5.90 12.62 4.47
N GLY A 96 6.18 11.64 5.33
CA GLY A 96 5.90 10.23 5.07
C GLY A 96 4.43 9.86 5.23
N SER A 97 4.04 8.77 4.60
CA SER A 97 2.69 8.22 4.66
C SER A 97 2.67 6.77 5.15
N PHE A 98 1.58 6.40 5.81
CA PHE A 98 1.25 5.02 6.16
C PHE A 98 -0.03 4.60 5.45
N VAL A 99 0.01 3.52 4.67
CA VAL A 99 -1.13 2.94 3.97
C VAL A 99 -1.45 1.58 4.58
N LEU A 100 -2.63 1.46 5.15
CA LEU A 100 -3.16 0.24 5.75
C LEU A 100 -4.20 -0.38 4.83
N ASN A 101 -3.87 -1.51 4.19
CA ASN A 101 -4.86 -2.32 3.49
C ASN A 101 -5.53 -3.27 4.48
N TYR A 102 -6.83 -3.13 4.65
CA TYR A 102 -7.57 -3.94 5.61
C TYR A 102 -9.07 -4.05 5.30
N ARG A 103 -9.64 -5.21 5.61
CA ARG A 103 -11.07 -5.43 5.63
C ARG A 103 -11.45 -6.51 6.65
N SER A 104 -12.35 -6.18 7.57
CA SER A 104 -12.91 -7.15 8.51
C SER A 104 -13.78 -8.18 7.80
N LYS A 105 -13.68 -9.43 8.25
CA LYS A 105 -14.51 -10.52 7.78
C LYS A 105 -15.90 -10.50 8.43
N ARG A 106 -16.81 -11.29 7.85
CA ARG A 106 -18.08 -11.62 8.49
C ARG A 106 -17.86 -12.70 9.54
N ARG A 107 -18.57 -12.56 10.66
CA ARG A 107 -18.68 -13.58 11.70
C ARG A 107 -20.16 -13.90 11.86
N GLY A 108 -20.61 -15.05 11.34
CA GLY A 108 -22.03 -15.36 11.27
C GLY A 108 -22.79 -14.36 10.40
N ASP A 109 -23.82 -13.76 10.97
CA ASP A 109 -24.69 -12.79 10.29
C ASP A 109 -24.18 -11.34 10.39
N GLU A 110 -23.11 -11.08 11.11
CA GLU A 110 -22.56 -9.74 11.31
C GLU A 110 -21.26 -9.52 10.53
N ARG A 111 -21.10 -8.31 9.97
CA ARG A 111 -19.83 -7.87 9.41
C ARG A 111 -19.00 -7.24 10.54
N GLY A 112 -17.75 -7.67 10.67
CA GLY A 112 -16.79 -7.05 11.57
C GLY A 112 -16.57 -5.56 11.22
N VAL A 113 -16.31 -4.76 12.25
CA VAL A 113 -16.12 -3.30 12.14
C VAL A 113 -14.69 -2.86 12.48
N LEU A 114 -13.79 -3.80 12.73
CA LEU A 114 -12.42 -3.51 13.17
C LEU A 114 -11.67 -2.55 12.24
N GLN A 115 -11.93 -2.57 10.90
CA GLN A 115 -11.33 -1.59 9.99
C GLN A 115 -11.64 -0.14 10.35
N TYR A 116 -12.80 0.13 10.90
CA TYR A 116 -13.19 1.48 11.33
C TYR A 116 -12.63 1.81 12.71
N GLU A 117 -12.58 0.84 13.62
CA GLU A 117 -11.94 0.99 14.93
C GLU A 117 -10.44 1.33 14.75
N LEU A 118 -9.74 0.65 13.82
CA LEU A 118 -8.35 0.94 13.49
C LEU A 118 -8.14 2.38 13.03
N VAL A 119 -9.05 2.95 12.24
CA VAL A 119 -8.96 4.36 11.85
C VAL A 119 -9.05 5.28 13.07
N PHE A 120 -9.94 5.02 14.00
CA PHE A 120 -10.06 5.84 15.22
C PHE A 120 -8.85 5.68 16.13
N TRP A 121 -8.38 4.46 16.38
CA TRP A 121 -7.22 4.21 17.24
C TRP A 121 -5.93 4.81 16.68
N LEU A 122 -5.72 4.76 15.37
CA LEU A 122 -4.57 5.41 14.73
C LEU A 122 -4.64 6.93 14.87
N ARG A 123 -5.83 7.53 14.75
CA ARG A 123 -6.00 8.96 14.99
C ARG A 123 -5.71 9.34 16.46
N GLU A 124 -6.10 8.52 17.41
CA GLU A 124 -5.78 8.71 18.84
C GLU A 124 -4.27 8.61 19.10
N GLN A 125 -3.52 7.81 18.32
CA GLN A 125 -2.06 7.78 18.35
C GLN A 125 -1.39 9.03 17.75
N GLY A 126 -2.14 9.91 17.09
CA GLY A 126 -1.62 11.14 16.49
C GLY A 126 -1.45 11.10 14.97
N TYR A 127 -1.92 10.05 14.29
CA TYR A 127 -1.98 10.03 12.83
C TYR A 127 -3.07 10.97 12.31
N LEU A 128 -2.76 11.63 11.19
CA LEU A 128 -3.77 12.32 10.39
C LEU A 128 -4.34 11.33 9.38
N PHE A 129 -5.65 11.15 9.38
CA PHE A 129 -6.34 10.37 8.36
C PHE A 129 -6.49 11.22 7.10
N CYS A 130 -5.82 10.80 6.01
CA CYS A 130 -5.69 11.62 4.80
C CYS A 130 -6.72 11.27 3.74
N GLU A 131 -6.90 9.97 3.47
CA GLU A 131 -7.78 9.50 2.39
C GLU A 131 -8.16 8.02 2.61
N ASP A 132 -9.32 7.62 2.09
CA ASP A 132 -9.75 6.24 1.97
C ASP A 132 -9.84 5.82 0.50
N PHE A 133 -9.01 4.85 0.13
CA PHE A 133 -9.06 4.22 -1.18
C PHE A 133 -9.81 2.91 -1.07
N VAL A 134 -10.52 2.57 -2.13
CA VAL A 134 -11.22 1.29 -2.25
C VAL A 134 -10.55 0.47 -3.34
N TRP A 135 -9.99 -0.68 -2.99
CA TRP A 135 -9.60 -1.68 -3.97
C TRP A 135 -10.82 -2.51 -4.35
N GLY A 136 -11.36 -2.27 -5.54
CA GLY A 136 -12.43 -3.05 -6.15
C GLY A 136 -11.86 -4.24 -6.91
N LYS A 137 -12.42 -5.42 -6.64
CA LYS A 137 -12.04 -6.70 -7.26
C LYS A 137 -13.07 -7.06 -8.33
N PRO A 138 -12.77 -6.94 -9.65
CA PRO A 138 -13.71 -7.30 -10.72
C PRO A 138 -14.13 -8.76 -10.64
N SER A 139 -13.19 -9.64 -10.31
CA SER A 139 -13.43 -11.08 -10.16
C SER A 139 -13.21 -11.52 -8.70
N PRO A 140 -14.15 -11.20 -7.78
CA PRO A 140 -13.99 -11.57 -6.38
C PRO A 140 -14.09 -13.10 -6.22
N PRO A 141 -13.36 -13.67 -5.22
CA PRO A 141 -13.39 -15.10 -4.95
C PRO A 141 -14.80 -15.63 -4.78
N PRO A 142 -15.09 -16.85 -5.25
CA PRO A 142 -16.39 -17.45 -5.02
C PRO A 142 -16.64 -17.65 -3.53
N GLY A 143 -17.83 -17.28 -3.05
CA GLY A 143 -18.26 -17.48 -1.67
C GLY A 143 -19.58 -18.26 -1.63
N ARG A 144 -19.76 -19.08 -0.59
CA ARG A 144 -21.06 -19.74 -0.31
C ARG A 144 -21.90 -18.77 0.52
N PHE A 145 -22.62 -17.87 -0.15
CA PHE A 145 -23.44 -16.88 0.55
C PHE A 145 -24.91 -17.03 0.13
N ASN A 146 -25.74 -17.51 1.03
CA ASN A 146 -27.18 -17.59 0.79
C ASN A 146 -27.88 -16.22 0.99
N ARG A 147 -27.26 -15.30 1.77
CA ARG A 147 -27.89 -14.05 2.22
C ARG A 147 -27.06 -12.80 1.90
N TYR A 148 -25.85 -12.92 1.31
CA TYR A 148 -24.93 -11.82 1.11
C TYR A 148 -24.35 -11.83 -0.31
N LEU A 149 -23.97 -10.65 -0.78
CA LEU A 149 -23.22 -10.52 -2.01
C LEU A 149 -21.74 -10.89 -1.80
N LYS A 150 -21.03 -11.17 -2.90
CA LYS A 150 -19.59 -11.43 -2.88
C LYS A 150 -18.81 -10.22 -2.34
N ASP A 151 -17.76 -10.47 -1.56
CA ASP A 151 -16.86 -9.44 -1.07
C ASP A 151 -15.91 -8.97 -2.17
N ALA A 152 -16.32 -7.91 -2.85
CA ALA A 152 -15.60 -7.37 -4.00
C ALA A 152 -14.73 -6.15 -3.69
N VAL A 153 -14.60 -5.73 -2.42
CA VAL A 153 -13.83 -4.54 -2.06
C VAL A 153 -12.95 -4.77 -0.84
N GLU A 154 -11.82 -4.08 -0.80
CA GLU A 154 -11.00 -3.86 0.40
C GLU A 154 -10.67 -2.37 0.52
N TYR A 155 -10.37 -1.93 1.73
CA TYR A 155 -10.00 -0.55 2.00
C TYR A 155 -8.49 -0.39 2.08
N CYS A 156 -7.99 0.74 1.58
CA CYS A 156 -6.61 1.17 1.79
C CYS A 156 -6.68 2.56 2.43
N PHE A 157 -6.51 2.60 3.74
CA PHE A 157 -6.55 3.85 4.52
C PHE A 157 -5.18 4.50 4.50
N GLN A 158 -5.11 5.75 4.01
CA GLN A 158 -3.89 6.54 4.04
C GLN A 158 -3.86 7.43 5.27
N PHE A 159 -2.75 7.37 5.98
CA PHE A 159 -2.44 8.22 7.11
C PHE A 159 -1.12 8.96 6.89
N SER A 160 -0.91 10.05 7.60
CA SER A 160 0.35 10.78 7.64
C SER A 160 0.68 11.24 9.04
N LYS A 161 1.95 11.62 9.26
CA LYS A 161 2.42 12.20 10.53
C LYS A 161 2.09 13.69 10.62
N THR A 162 2.10 14.40 9.48
CA THR A 162 1.87 15.86 9.40
C THR A 162 1.01 16.19 8.18
N PRO A 163 0.44 17.41 8.07
CA PRO A 163 -0.30 17.83 6.89
C PRO A 163 0.55 17.99 5.61
N GLN A 164 1.88 17.89 5.70
CA GLN A 164 2.83 18.09 4.59
C GLN A 164 3.27 16.76 3.95
N TRP A 165 2.38 15.77 3.85
CA TRP A 165 2.73 14.50 3.17
C TRP A 165 3.01 14.70 1.68
N GLN A 166 3.87 13.82 1.14
CA GLN A 166 4.20 13.82 -0.29
C GLN A 166 3.04 13.26 -1.11
N PHE A 167 2.79 13.89 -2.27
CA PHE A 167 1.71 13.49 -3.17
C PHE A 167 2.07 13.80 -4.62
N PHE A 168 2.25 12.76 -5.46
CA PHE A 168 2.71 12.81 -6.83
C PHE A 168 1.68 12.19 -7.80
N PRO A 169 0.49 12.78 -7.96
CA PRO A 169 -0.57 12.19 -8.78
C PRO A 169 -0.20 12.10 -10.25
N GLU A 170 0.77 12.87 -10.74
CA GLU A 170 1.32 12.82 -12.09
C GLU A 170 1.99 11.47 -12.42
N ASN A 171 2.51 10.77 -11.41
CA ASN A 171 3.12 9.45 -11.57
C ASN A 171 2.09 8.31 -11.71
N CYS A 172 0.79 8.62 -11.51
CA CYS A 172 -0.31 7.67 -11.47
C CYS A 172 -1.41 7.98 -12.47
N LEU A 173 -1.12 8.80 -13.51
CA LEU A 173 -2.12 9.16 -14.50
C LEU A 173 -2.66 7.93 -15.24
N ALA A 174 -3.96 7.88 -15.43
CA ALA A 174 -4.67 6.82 -16.12
C ALA A 174 -5.32 7.35 -17.40
N PRO A 175 -5.57 6.50 -18.42
CA PRO A 175 -6.34 6.88 -19.59
C PRO A 175 -7.71 7.40 -19.20
N ALA A 176 -8.16 8.48 -19.85
CA ALA A 176 -9.49 9.01 -19.62
C ALA A 176 -10.55 8.07 -20.18
N ARG A 177 -11.55 7.74 -19.38
CA ARG A 177 -12.70 6.87 -19.79
C ARG A 177 -13.66 7.58 -20.77
N TRP A 178 -13.58 8.91 -20.86
CA TRP A 178 -14.55 9.75 -21.55
C TRP A 178 -13.91 10.41 -22.75
N ASP A 179 -14.66 10.59 -23.83
CA ASP A 179 -14.19 11.36 -24.97
C ASP A 179 -13.95 12.85 -24.60
N ALA A 180 -13.32 13.60 -25.53
CA ALA A 180 -12.97 14.99 -25.28
C ALA A 180 -14.19 15.91 -25.02
N LYS A 181 -15.37 15.61 -25.66
CA LYS A 181 -16.59 16.40 -25.49
C LYS A 181 -17.21 16.17 -24.12
N ASP A 182 -17.30 14.90 -23.69
CA ASP A 182 -17.82 14.55 -22.37
C ASP A 182 -16.94 15.08 -21.27
N ARG A 183 -15.62 15.07 -21.44
CA ARG A 183 -14.67 15.68 -20.50
C ARG A 183 -14.90 17.18 -20.38
N ALA A 184 -15.09 17.89 -21.48
CA ALA A 184 -15.36 19.34 -21.46
C ALA A 184 -16.68 19.68 -20.74
N ARG A 185 -17.73 18.90 -21.00
CA ARG A 185 -19.04 19.02 -20.34
C ARG A 185 -18.92 18.80 -18.82
N ARG A 186 -18.21 17.75 -18.39
CA ARG A 186 -17.99 17.45 -16.96
C ARG A 186 -17.14 18.50 -16.27
N ARG A 187 -16.12 19.08 -16.93
CA ARG A 187 -15.33 20.18 -16.39
C ARG A 187 -16.20 21.41 -16.10
N LYS A 188 -17.15 21.75 -16.98
CA LYS A 188 -18.11 22.85 -16.73
C LYS A 188 -19.01 22.57 -15.53
N LEU A 189 -19.49 21.32 -15.39
CA LEU A 189 -20.31 20.92 -14.25
C LEU A 189 -19.52 20.96 -12.94
N ALA A 190 -18.29 20.43 -12.93
CA ALA A 190 -17.41 20.45 -11.76
C ALA A 190 -17.04 21.89 -11.36
N HIS A 191 -16.75 22.77 -12.31
CA HIS A 191 -16.48 24.18 -12.03
C HIS A 191 -17.67 24.90 -11.38
N ASN A 192 -18.88 24.59 -11.80
CA ASN A 192 -20.09 25.13 -11.20
C ASN A 192 -20.30 24.58 -9.77
N TYR A 193 -19.97 23.31 -9.51
CA TYR A 193 -20.05 22.67 -8.21
C TYR A 193 -19.02 23.28 -7.23
N GLU A 194 -17.78 23.47 -7.67
CA GLU A 194 -16.71 24.08 -6.86
C GLU A 194 -17.04 25.53 -6.47
N ARG A 195 -17.65 26.34 -7.37
CA ARG A 195 -18.07 27.73 -7.07
C ARG A 195 -19.13 27.83 -5.97
N VAL A 196 -19.92 26.77 -5.77
CA VAL A 196 -21.01 26.76 -4.76
C VAL A 196 -20.51 26.28 -3.39
N ASN A 197 -19.47 25.44 -3.34
CA ASN A 197 -19.11 24.69 -2.14
C ASN A 197 -17.71 24.97 -1.56
N GLU A 198 -16.86 25.81 -2.17
CA GLU A 198 -15.54 26.14 -1.60
C GLU A 198 -15.51 27.52 -0.91
N PRO A 199 -15.02 27.59 0.34
CA PRO A 199 -14.53 28.84 0.90
C PRO A 199 -13.19 29.17 0.21
N SER A 200 -13.21 30.24 -0.56
CA SER A 200 -12.10 31.05 -1.08
C SER A 200 -10.64 30.59 -0.91
N GLY A 201 -9.94 30.34 -2.04
CA GLY A 201 -8.70 31.07 -2.21
C GLY A 201 -7.38 30.33 -2.13
N GLN A 202 -7.28 28.98 -2.20
CA GLN A 202 -5.99 28.34 -2.49
C GLN A 202 -6.00 27.71 -3.89
N GLY A 203 -5.41 28.44 -4.84
CA GLY A 203 -5.24 27.97 -6.21
C GLY A 203 -4.43 26.69 -6.27
N ARG A 204 -5.08 25.54 -6.36
CA ARG A 204 -4.43 24.26 -6.60
C ARG A 204 -3.72 24.31 -7.94
N LYS A 205 -2.40 24.07 -7.97
CA LYS A 205 -1.67 23.84 -9.22
C LYS A 205 -2.33 22.67 -9.95
N ARG A 206 -2.96 22.95 -11.09
CA ARG A 206 -3.51 21.91 -11.97
C ARG A 206 -2.35 21.12 -12.51
N VAL A 207 -2.31 19.80 -12.23
CA VAL A 207 -1.44 18.90 -12.99
C VAL A 207 -1.93 18.96 -14.45
N GLN A 208 -1.08 19.41 -15.36
CA GLN A 208 -1.35 19.35 -16.79
C GLN A 208 -1.23 17.90 -17.26
N ALA A 209 -2.33 17.16 -17.09
CA ALA A 209 -2.47 15.90 -17.79
C ALA A 209 -2.72 16.18 -19.27
N GLY A 210 -2.11 15.44 -20.18
CA GLY A 210 -2.44 15.48 -21.59
C GLY A 210 -3.93 15.21 -21.81
N PRO A 211 -4.46 15.53 -23.00
CA PRO A 211 -5.90 15.47 -23.28
C PRO A 211 -6.53 14.09 -22.98
N ASP A 212 -5.74 13.02 -23.03
CA ASP A 212 -6.20 11.64 -22.89
C ASP A 212 -5.83 10.98 -21.55
N MET A 213 -5.21 11.72 -20.64
CA MET A 213 -4.80 11.23 -19.33
C MET A 213 -5.49 12.01 -18.21
N VAL A 214 -5.91 11.31 -17.16
CA VAL A 214 -6.57 11.90 -15.99
C VAL A 214 -5.94 11.39 -14.70
N ARG A 215 -6.11 12.14 -13.62
CA ARG A 215 -5.79 11.62 -12.27
C ARG A 215 -6.68 10.42 -11.98
N PRO A 216 -6.15 9.35 -11.35
CA PRO A 216 -6.97 8.25 -10.89
C PRO A 216 -7.97 8.72 -9.83
N SER A 217 -9.02 7.93 -9.64
CA SER A 217 -9.94 8.08 -8.50
C SER A 217 -9.44 7.30 -7.29
N THR A 218 -10.10 7.47 -6.14
CA THR A 218 -9.86 6.64 -4.95
C THR A 218 -10.41 5.21 -5.10
N LEU A 219 -11.14 4.89 -6.17
CA LEU A 219 -11.53 3.54 -6.53
C LEU A 219 -10.47 2.92 -7.46
N LEU A 220 -9.73 1.95 -6.95
CA LEU A 220 -8.72 1.18 -7.68
C LEU A 220 -9.32 -0.16 -8.12
N THR A 221 -9.57 -0.32 -9.41
CA THR A 221 -10.10 -1.57 -9.96
C THR A 221 -8.95 -2.46 -10.40
N LEU A 222 -8.59 -3.44 -9.55
CA LEU A 222 -7.43 -4.32 -9.74
C LEU A 222 -7.85 -5.78 -9.57
N GLU A 223 -7.47 -6.64 -10.53
CA GLU A 223 -7.69 -8.08 -10.39
C GLU A 223 -6.85 -8.64 -9.24
N PRO A 224 -7.41 -9.52 -8.40
CA PRO A 224 -6.64 -10.27 -7.41
C PRO A 224 -5.57 -11.13 -8.09
N GLU A 225 -4.38 -11.21 -7.52
CA GLU A 225 -3.40 -12.21 -7.94
C GLU A 225 -3.80 -13.59 -7.39
N PHE A 226 -4.38 -14.41 -8.23
CA PHE A 226 -4.53 -15.83 -7.95
C PHE A 226 -3.23 -16.52 -8.35
N GLY A 227 -2.36 -16.80 -7.39
CA GLY A 227 -1.13 -17.56 -7.66
C GLY A 227 -1.47 -18.96 -8.17
N SER A 228 -0.68 -19.47 -9.12
CA SER A 228 -0.72 -20.87 -9.59
C SER A 228 -0.47 -21.89 -8.48
N ASN A 229 -0.02 -21.45 -7.32
CA ASN A 229 0.18 -22.28 -6.13
C ASN A 229 -0.56 -21.67 -4.92
N PRO A 230 -1.77 -22.17 -4.58
CA PRO A 230 -2.56 -21.67 -3.46
C PRO A 230 -1.91 -21.94 -2.08
N THR A 231 -0.86 -22.74 -2.02
CA THR A 231 -0.14 -23.04 -0.77
C THR A 231 0.81 -21.90 -0.35
N LEU A 232 1.13 -20.96 -1.23
CA LEU A 232 2.16 -19.94 -0.95
C LEU A 232 1.67 -18.77 -0.08
N HIS A 233 0.44 -18.36 -0.10
CA HIS A 233 -0.17 -17.39 0.84
C HIS A 233 -1.64 -17.14 0.46
N PRO A 234 -2.61 -17.28 1.38
CA PRO A 234 -4.03 -17.24 1.05
C PRO A 234 -4.58 -15.84 0.72
N ALA A 235 -3.87 -14.76 1.03
CA ALA A 235 -4.37 -13.39 0.90
C ALA A 235 -3.25 -12.45 0.41
N ARG A 236 -2.95 -12.47 -0.88
CA ARG A 236 -2.01 -11.53 -1.50
C ARG A 236 -2.75 -10.40 -2.20
N PHE A 237 -2.33 -9.17 -1.99
CA PHE A 237 -2.75 -8.10 -2.88
C PHE A 237 -1.92 -8.12 -4.18
N PRO A 238 -2.50 -7.67 -5.32
CA PRO A 238 -1.78 -7.63 -6.59
C PRO A 238 -0.64 -6.59 -6.53
N ILE A 239 0.43 -6.84 -7.29
CA ILE A 239 1.60 -5.94 -7.33
C ILE A 239 1.23 -4.52 -7.77
N ALA A 240 0.16 -4.36 -8.53
CA ALA A 240 -0.38 -3.08 -8.94
C ALA A 240 -0.79 -2.20 -7.75
N LEU A 241 -1.27 -2.80 -6.65
CA LEU A 241 -1.73 -2.06 -5.47
C LEU A 241 -0.57 -1.32 -4.77
N PRO A 242 0.52 -1.98 -4.30
CA PRO A 242 1.64 -1.27 -3.72
C PRO A 242 2.35 -0.39 -4.75
N SER A 243 2.41 -0.77 -6.03
CA SER A 243 3.01 0.05 -7.08
C SER A 243 2.29 1.39 -7.24
N PHE A 244 0.96 1.42 -7.11
CA PHE A 244 0.18 2.65 -7.13
C PHE A 244 0.58 3.59 -5.99
N PHE A 245 0.56 3.11 -4.75
CA PHE A 245 0.89 3.93 -3.59
C PHE A 245 2.36 4.36 -3.56
N ILE A 246 3.29 3.50 -3.97
CA ILE A 246 4.71 3.83 -4.08
C ILE A 246 4.92 4.98 -5.08
N ARG A 247 4.27 4.96 -6.24
CA ARG A 247 4.34 6.05 -7.22
C ARG A 247 3.68 7.32 -6.73
N LEU A 248 2.53 7.19 -6.06
CA LEU A 248 1.73 8.32 -5.58
C LEU A 248 2.40 9.06 -4.44
N LEU A 249 3.09 8.35 -3.54
CA LEU A 249 3.51 8.86 -2.23
C LEU A 249 5.03 8.92 -2.05
N THR A 250 5.82 8.47 -3.05
CA THR A 250 7.28 8.47 -2.96
C THR A 250 7.95 8.84 -4.28
N GLN A 251 9.25 9.20 -4.18
CA GLN A 251 10.18 9.36 -5.30
C GLN A 251 11.24 8.26 -5.34
N PRO A 252 11.90 7.99 -6.48
CA PRO A 252 13.03 7.07 -6.55
C PRO A 252 14.09 7.34 -5.48
N GLY A 253 14.64 6.28 -4.88
CA GLY A 253 15.62 6.36 -3.78
C GLY A 253 15.02 6.54 -2.39
N GLN A 254 13.74 6.84 -2.25
CA GLN A 254 13.04 6.89 -0.96
C GLN A 254 12.76 5.49 -0.41
N CYS A 255 12.50 5.39 0.91
CA CYS A 255 12.41 4.13 1.63
C CYS A 255 10.95 3.69 1.86
N VAL A 256 10.63 2.48 1.44
CA VAL A 256 9.35 1.80 1.65
C VAL A 256 9.53 0.69 2.68
N PHE A 257 8.61 0.59 3.62
CA PHE A 257 8.61 -0.44 4.67
C PHE A 257 7.30 -1.23 4.69
N ASP A 258 7.42 -2.55 4.90
CA ASP A 258 6.26 -3.43 5.14
C ASP A 258 6.57 -4.39 6.31
N PRO A 259 5.94 -4.20 7.49
CA PRO A 259 6.17 -5.04 8.67
C PRO A 259 5.53 -6.43 8.58
N PHE A 260 4.64 -6.69 7.59
CA PHE A 260 3.95 -7.96 7.38
C PHE A 260 4.06 -8.35 5.91
N GLY A 261 5.30 -8.54 5.47
CA GLY A 261 5.67 -8.58 4.05
C GLY A 261 5.16 -9.79 3.26
N GLY A 262 4.78 -10.87 3.93
CA GLY A 262 4.28 -12.09 3.29
C GLY A 262 5.25 -12.60 2.21
N THR A 263 4.75 -12.75 0.99
CA THR A 263 5.57 -13.17 -0.16
C THR A 263 6.39 -12.05 -0.79
N GLY A 264 6.46 -10.87 -0.17
CA GLY A 264 7.29 -9.75 -0.60
C GLY A 264 6.74 -8.92 -1.77
N THR A 265 5.43 -8.87 -1.99
CA THR A 265 4.83 -8.11 -3.10
C THR A 265 5.21 -6.63 -3.04
N THR A 266 5.26 -6.03 -1.83
CA THR A 266 5.71 -4.66 -1.62
C THR A 266 7.19 -4.47 -2.01
N ALA A 267 8.06 -5.45 -1.65
CA ALA A 267 9.49 -5.41 -2.01
C ALA A 267 9.68 -5.43 -3.53
N VAL A 268 9.01 -6.36 -4.22
CA VAL A 268 9.07 -6.46 -5.69
C VAL A 268 8.64 -5.15 -6.34
N ALA A 269 7.55 -4.53 -5.88
CA ALA A 269 7.10 -3.24 -6.41
C ALA A 269 8.13 -2.13 -6.15
N ALA A 270 8.68 -2.03 -4.95
CA ALA A 270 9.65 -1.01 -4.58
C ALA A 270 10.97 -1.16 -5.36
N GLU A 271 11.52 -2.38 -5.46
CA GLU A 271 12.73 -2.69 -6.22
C GLU A 271 12.62 -2.21 -7.66
N HIS A 272 11.56 -2.60 -8.36
CA HIS A 272 11.37 -2.26 -9.77
C HIS A 272 11.04 -0.80 -10.02
N LEU A 273 10.54 -0.10 -9.01
CA LEU A 273 10.31 1.34 -9.07
C LEU A 273 11.53 2.16 -8.60
N GLY A 274 12.65 1.52 -8.26
CA GLY A 274 13.88 2.18 -7.82
C GLY A 274 13.76 2.82 -6.43
N ARG A 275 12.92 2.25 -5.56
CA ARG A 275 12.80 2.67 -4.16
C ARG A 275 13.62 1.73 -3.29
N ARG A 276 14.20 2.27 -2.21
CA ARG A 276 14.77 1.43 -1.15
C ARG A 276 13.64 0.75 -0.41
N TRP A 277 13.86 -0.44 0.11
CA TRP A 277 12.83 -1.17 0.81
C TRP A 277 13.37 -2.00 1.98
N VAL A 278 12.54 -2.15 3.00
CA VAL A 278 12.74 -3.09 4.10
C VAL A 278 11.44 -3.85 4.31
N ILE A 279 11.52 -5.17 4.30
CA ILE A 279 10.38 -6.06 4.49
C ILE A 279 10.67 -6.97 5.68
N VAL A 280 9.68 -7.15 6.53
CA VAL A 280 9.73 -8.12 7.63
C VAL A 280 8.63 -9.14 7.46
N GLU A 281 8.96 -10.40 7.60
CA GLU A 281 8.02 -11.51 7.58
C GLU A 281 8.42 -12.52 8.65
N ILE A 282 7.47 -12.99 9.45
CA ILE A 282 7.73 -13.93 10.53
C ILE A 282 7.82 -15.36 10.04
N ASP A 283 7.11 -15.68 8.95
CA ASP A 283 7.08 -17.02 8.35
C ASP A 283 8.07 -17.11 7.18
N GLU A 284 9.14 -17.86 7.38
CA GLU A 284 10.18 -18.09 6.38
C GLU A 284 9.62 -18.70 5.09
N THR A 285 8.58 -19.53 5.19
CA THR A 285 8.01 -20.21 4.02
C THR A 285 7.33 -19.24 3.07
N TYR A 286 6.73 -18.15 3.59
CA TYR A 286 6.11 -17.12 2.77
C TYR A 286 7.15 -16.26 2.05
N SER A 287 8.25 -15.95 2.71
CA SER A 287 9.28 -15.07 2.15
C SER A 287 10.28 -15.79 1.24
N ALA A 288 10.32 -17.13 1.26
CA ALA A 288 11.29 -17.93 0.49
C ALA A 288 11.27 -17.67 -1.03
N ALA A 289 10.12 -17.30 -1.59
CA ALA A 289 9.98 -17.01 -3.02
C ALA A 289 10.45 -15.58 -3.42
N LEU A 290 10.78 -14.71 -2.47
CA LEU A 290 11.10 -13.30 -2.77
C LEU A 290 12.30 -13.12 -3.71
N PRO A 291 13.44 -13.85 -3.56
CA PRO A 291 14.58 -13.72 -4.48
C PRO A 291 14.19 -13.95 -5.94
N ASP A 292 13.45 -15.04 -6.21
CA ASP A 292 13.01 -15.38 -7.57
C ASP A 292 12.01 -14.37 -8.11
N ARG A 293 11.11 -13.87 -7.27
CA ARG A 293 10.14 -12.83 -7.65
C ARG A 293 10.81 -11.50 -8.01
N ILE A 294 11.86 -11.11 -7.30
CA ILE A 294 12.64 -9.91 -7.63
C ILE A 294 13.39 -10.10 -8.94
N ALA A 295 14.02 -11.27 -9.15
CA ALA A 295 14.75 -11.58 -10.37
C ALA A 295 13.82 -11.63 -11.61
N ALA A 296 12.63 -12.21 -11.48
CA ALA A 296 11.65 -12.32 -12.56
C ALA A 296 11.02 -10.97 -12.95
N GLY A 297 10.98 -10.02 -12.04
CA GLY A 297 10.30 -8.76 -12.26
C GLY A 297 8.78 -8.82 -12.09
N PRO A 298 8.10 -7.66 -12.08
CA PRO A 298 6.66 -7.63 -12.06
C PRO A 298 6.12 -8.21 -13.37
N ALA A 299 5.29 -9.23 -13.30
CA ALA A 299 4.33 -9.49 -14.36
C ALA A 299 3.55 -8.19 -14.59
N GLU A 300 3.35 -7.78 -15.86
CA GLU A 300 2.90 -6.43 -16.27
C GLU A 300 2.01 -5.72 -15.23
N ALA A 301 2.50 -4.57 -14.76
CA ALA A 301 1.78 -3.76 -13.79
C ALA A 301 0.39 -3.44 -14.33
N GLY A 302 -0.64 -3.96 -13.69
CA GLY A 302 -2.04 -3.75 -14.07
C GLY A 302 -2.31 -2.25 -14.31
N ARG A 303 -3.09 -1.94 -15.33
CA ARG A 303 -3.50 -0.56 -15.60
C ARG A 303 -4.47 -0.13 -14.51
N TYR A 304 -4.20 0.99 -13.88
CA TYR A 304 -5.16 1.66 -12.98
C TYR A 304 -6.29 2.22 -13.86
N ASN A 305 -7.50 1.75 -13.65
CA ASN A 305 -8.67 2.26 -14.36
C ASN A 305 -9.51 3.16 -13.44
#